data_69834f2f568de04a8881f7c0d4a8a94d
#
_entry.id   69834f2f568de04a8881f7c0d4a8a94d
#
_cell.length_a   1.000
_cell.length_b   1.000
_cell.length_c   1.000
_cell.angle_alpha   90.00
_cell.angle_beta   90.00
_cell.angle_gamma   90.00
#
_symmetry.space_group_name_H-M   'P 1'
#
loop_
_entity.id
_entity.type
_entity.pdbx_description
1 polymer ?
#
loop_
_entity_poly.entity_id
_entity_poly.type
_entity_poly.pdbx_seq_one_letter_code
_entity_poly.pdbx_strand_id
1 'polypeptide(L)'
;MASRTSGGRFLSHQVPAATGVNILFPLIKISVSDPISAEEFKPKFNRGSSQRYIIPNPGKIVSVTGVDKAKKIEGVIDIILSDDLKEGKVISPIKNHTNRKGIVITVGKNRNEAIQRAERARDLINIKTV
;
A
#
# COMPACT_ATOMS: atom_id res chain seq x y z
N MET A 1 19.49 -13.84 -5.16
CA MET A 1 18.25 -14.34 -4.51
C MET A 1 18.19 -13.77 -3.09
N ALA A 2 17.06 -13.24 -2.64
CA ALA A 2 16.93 -12.72 -1.27
C ALA A 2 16.18 -13.76 -0.41
N SER A 3 16.84 -14.28 0.62
CA SER A 3 16.25 -15.22 1.60
C SER A 3 15.46 -14.49 2.70
N ARG A 4 14.58 -13.59 2.31
CA ARG A 4 13.75 -12.79 3.21
C ARG A 4 12.38 -12.48 2.57
N THR A 5 11.43 -12.11 3.40
CA THR A 5 10.12 -11.64 2.95
C THR A 5 10.21 -10.28 2.27
N SER A 6 9.28 -10.01 1.37
CA SER A 6 9.15 -8.72 0.70
C SER A 6 8.62 -7.65 1.65
N GLY A 7 9.25 -6.47 1.62
CA GLY A 7 8.78 -5.29 2.35
C GLY A 7 7.71 -4.50 1.59
N GLY A 8 7.48 -3.24 2.00
CA GLY A 8 6.63 -2.29 1.28
C GLY A 8 5.15 -2.65 1.24
N ARG A 9 4.64 -3.33 2.27
CA ARG A 9 3.23 -3.77 2.35
C ARG A 9 2.85 -4.86 1.33
N PHE A 10 3.82 -5.40 0.60
CA PHE A 10 3.55 -6.42 -0.40
C PHE A 10 2.96 -7.69 0.23
N LEU A 11 3.66 -8.27 1.21
CA LEU A 11 3.23 -9.49 1.89
C LEU A 11 2.03 -9.31 2.82
N SER A 12 1.99 -8.19 3.54
CA SER A 12 0.95 -7.96 4.55
C SER A 12 -0.38 -7.46 3.98
N HIS A 13 -0.38 -6.84 2.78
CA HIS A 13 -1.57 -6.22 2.21
C HIS A 13 -1.84 -6.68 0.78
N GLN A 14 -0.86 -6.55 -0.12
CA GLN A 14 -1.11 -6.74 -1.54
C GLN A 14 -1.34 -8.22 -1.91
N VAL A 15 -0.54 -9.14 -1.38
CA VAL A 15 -0.73 -10.58 -1.63
C VAL A 15 -2.05 -11.09 -1.04
N PRO A 16 -2.40 -10.83 0.24
CA PRO A 16 -3.71 -11.19 0.77
C PRO A 16 -4.87 -10.57 0.01
N ALA A 17 -4.74 -9.31 -0.40
CA ALA A 17 -5.74 -8.64 -1.20
C ALA A 17 -5.95 -9.27 -2.58
N ALA A 18 -4.91 -9.78 -3.22
CA ALA A 18 -4.98 -10.42 -4.54
C ALA A 18 -5.43 -11.88 -4.50
N THR A 19 -5.08 -12.62 -3.44
CA THR A 19 -5.19 -14.08 -3.40
C THR A 19 -6.02 -14.64 -2.23
N GLY A 20 -6.25 -13.83 -1.19
CA GLY A 20 -6.86 -14.30 0.07
C GLY A 20 -5.90 -15.09 0.96
N VAL A 21 -4.63 -15.19 0.62
CA VAL A 21 -3.60 -15.92 1.39
C VAL A 21 -2.88 -14.98 2.33
N ASN A 22 -2.95 -15.25 3.63
CA ASN A 22 -2.14 -14.54 4.63
C ASN A 22 -0.81 -15.27 4.84
N ILE A 23 0.22 -14.87 4.11
CA ILE A 23 1.54 -15.50 4.18
C ILE A 23 2.25 -15.24 5.52
N LEU A 24 1.94 -14.15 6.21
CA LEU A 24 2.60 -13.82 7.48
C LEU A 24 2.29 -14.83 8.58
N PHE A 25 1.07 -15.37 8.61
CA PHE A 25 0.67 -16.30 9.65
C PHE A 25 1.46 -17.64 9.58
N PRO A 26 1.54 -18.33 8.43
CA PRO A 26 2.41 -19.51 8.30
C PRO A 26 3.89 -19.20 8.58
N LEU A 27 4.39 -18.01 8.23
CA LEU A 27 5.77 -17.63 8.54
C LEU A 27 6.03 -17.53 10.05
N ILE A 28 5.06 -17.00 10.82
CA ILE A 28 5.14 -16.96 12.28
C ILE A 28 5.16 -18.40 12.83
N LYS A 29 4.29 -19.27 12.35
CA LYS A 29 4.27 -20.68 12.74
C LYS A 29 5.62 -21.34 12.50
N ILE A 30 6.22 -21.19 11.33
CA ILE A 30 7.55 -21.71 11.02
C ILE A 30 8.59 -21.21 12.02
N SER A 31 8.54 -19.94 12.40
CA SER A 31 9.52 -19.34 13.29
C SER A 31 9.49 -19.90 14.72
N VAL A 32 8.37 -20.48 15.12
CA VAL A 32 8.18 -21.14 16.44
C VAL A 32 8.10 -22.66 16.32
N SER A 33 8.49 -23.23 15.17
CA SER A 33 8.48 -24.66 14.87
C SER A 33 7.09 -25.31 14.92
N ASP A 34 6.02 -24.53 14.76
CA ASP A 34 4.67 -25.04 14.59
C ASP A 34 4.47 -25.64 13.20
N PRO A 35 3.73 -26.77 13.08
CA PRO A 35 3.45 -27.36 11.78
C PRO A 35 2.62 -26.44 10.90
N ILE A 36 2.94 -26.45 9.61
CA ILE A 36 2.20 -25.74 8.57
C ILE A 36 1.64 -26.73 7.55
N SER A 37 0.54 -26.38 6.90
CA SER A 37 -0.08 -27.15 5.84
C SER A 37 0.04 -26.41 4.50
N ALA A 38 0.19 -27.15 3.41
CA ALA A 38 0.14 -26.60 2.05
C ALA A 38 -1.21 -25.90 1.76
N GLU A 39 -2.28 -26.30 2.43
CA GLU A 39 -3.61 -25.68 2.31
C GLU A 39 -3.61 -24.22 2.75
N GLU A 40 -2.75 -23.85 3.72
CA GLU A 40 -2.64 -22.45 4.20
C GLU A 40 -2.12 -21.49 3.12
N PHE A 41 -1.50 -22.01 2.06
CA PHE A 41 -0.97 -21.25 0.93
C PHE A 41 -1.85 -21.29 -0.33
N LYS A 42 -2.96 -22.03 -0.30
CA LYS A 42 -3.86 -22.11 -1.46
C LYS A 42 -4.60 -20.80 -1.67
N PRO A 43 -4.53 -20.19 -2.87
CA PRO A 43 -5.33 -19.02 -3.20
C PRO A 43 -6.83 -19.30 -3.08
N LYS A 44 -7.55 -18.43 -2.40
CA LYS A 44 -9.01 -18.49 -2.27
C LYS A 44 -9.71 -17.83 -3.46
N PHE A 45 -9.00 -16.91 -4.11
CA PHE A 45 -9.43 -16.20 -5.31
C PHE A 45 -8.21 -15.65 -6.05
N ASN A 46 -8.43 -15.15 -7.27
CA ASN A 46 -7.40 -14.47 -8.06
C ASN A 46 -7.98 -13.19 -8.62
N ARG A 47 -7.45 -12.04 -8.20
CA ARG A 47 -7.86 -10.72 -8.69
C ARG A 47 -6.65 -9.80 -8.81
N GLY A 48 -6.81 -8.72 -9.59
CA GLY A 48 -5.76 -7.70 -9.70
C GLY A 48 -5.55 -6.98 -8.39
N SER A 49 -4.31 -6.65 -8.08
CA SER A 49 -3.97 -5.68 -7.03
C SER A 49 -2.93 -4.69 -7.54
N SER A 50 -2.96 -3.50 -6.98
CA SER A 50 -2.01 -2.43 -7.32
C SER A 50 -1.70 -1.59 -6.10
N GLN A 51 -0.50 -1.04 -6.08
CA GLN A 51 -0.13 0.01 -5.13
C GLN A 51 0.49 1.20 -5.87
N ARG A 52 0.19 2.41 -5.40
CA ARG A 52 0.78 3.65 -5.88
C ARG A 52 1.29 4.46 -4.72
N TYR A 53 2.51 4.95 -4.86
CA TYR A 53 3.13 5.78 -3.84
C TYR A 53 2.68 7.23 -3.99
N ILE A 54 2.54 7.90 -2.85
CA ILE A 54 2.28 9.32 -2.76
C ILE A 54 3.62 10.02 -2.60
N ILE A 55 3.92 10.90 -3.55
CA ILE A 55 5.18 11.61 -3.68
C ILE A 55 4.85 13.09 -3.80
N PRO A 56 4.73 13.81 -2.68
CA PRO A 56 4.44 15.24 -2.72
C PRO A 56 5.68 16.05 -3.14
N ASN A 57 5.45 17.25 -3.61
CA ASN A 57 6.52 18.20 -3.87
C ASN A 57 7.23 18.58 -2.55
N PRO A 58 8.55 18.83 -2.59
CA PRO A 58 9.28 19.35 -1.44
C PRO A 58 8.74 20.73 -1.03
N GLY A 59 8.84 21.04 0.27
CA GLY A 59 8.39 22.31 0.82
C GLY A 59 7.65 22.16 2.14
N LYS A 60 7.20 23.27 2.71
CA LYS A 60 6.40 23.27 3.94
C LYS A 60 4.94 22.93 3.60
N ILE A 61 4.37 21.95 4.26
CA ILE A 61 2.98 21.52 4.04
C ILE A 61 2.02 22.61 4.51
N VAL A 62 1.15 23.03 3.60
CA VAL A 62 0.06 23.99 3.87
C VAL A 62 -1.25 23.23 4.12
N SER A 63 -1.51 22.18 3.34
CA SER A 63 -2.72 21.37 3.51
C SER A 63 -2.55 19.96 2.95
N VAL A 64 -3.32 19.03 3.52
CA VAL A 64 -3.50 17.67 3.00
C VAL A 64 -5.00 17.43 2.87
N THR A 65 -5.48 17.21 1.65
CA THR A 65 -6.92 17.08 1.35
C THR A 65 -7.20 15.90 0.44
N GLY A 66 -8.47 15.52 0.33
CA GLY A 66 -8.93 14.48 -0.61
C GLY A 66 -8.78 13.03 -0.13
N VAL A 67 -8.17 12.78 1.01
CA VAL A 67 -7.95 11.42 1.55
C VAL A 67 -9.28 10.67 1.74
N ASP A 68 -10.27 11.33 2.35
CA ASP A 68 -11.59 10.70 2.60
C ASP A 68 -12.35 10.40 1.29
N LYS A 69 -12.18 11.25 0.27
CA LYS A 69 -12.72 10.99 -1.07
C LYS A 69 -12.02 9.81 -1.72
N ALA A 70 -10.71 9.74 -1.62
CA ALA A 70 -9.91 8.64 -2.14
C ALA A 70 -10.26 7.30 -1.50
N LYS A 71 -10.49 7.26 -0.18
CA LYS A 71 -10.93 6.06 0.55
C LYS A 71 -12.28 5.51 0.08
N LYS A 72 -13.15 6.36 -0.47
CA LYS A 72 -14.47 5.96 -0.98
C LYS A 72 -14.45 5.37 -2.39
N ILE A 73 -13.31 5.38 -3.06
CA ILE A 73 -13.19 4.74 -4.38
C ILE A 73 -13.33 3.23 -4.22
N GLU A 74 -14.20 2.64 -5.03
CA GLU A 74 -14.38 1.20 -5.09
C GLU A 74 -13.05 0.48 -5.31
N GLY A 75 -12.80 -0.56 -4.52
CA GLY A 75 -11.58 -1.37 -4.60
C GLY A 75 -10.36 -0.76 -3.91
N VAL A 76 -10.46 0.41 -3.29
CA VAL A 76 -9.44 0.90 -2.36
C VAL A 76 -9.49 0.04 -1.09
N ILE A 77 -8.38 -0.63 -0.81
CA ILE A 77 -8.21 -1.48 0.39
C ILE A 77 -7.68 -0.65 1.54
N ASP A 78 -6.66 0.17 1.26
CA ASP A 78 -6.03 0.99 2.27
C ASP A 78 -5.31 2.20 1.65
N ILE A 79 -5.25 3.27 2.44
CA ILE A 79 -4.43 4.46 2.16
C ILE A 79 -3.64 4.75 3.42
N ILE A 80 -2.35 4.45 3.36
CA ILE A 80 -1.43 4.63 4.47
C ILE A 80 -0.61 5.88 4.19
N LEU A 81 -0.69 6.86 5.07
CA LEU A 81 0.08 8.09 5.01
C LEU A 81 1.16 8.09 6.09
N SER A 82 2.25 8.77 5.80
CA SER A 82 3.32 9.01 6.78
C SER A 82 2.83 9.97 7.86
N ASP A 83 3.22 9.75 9.12
CA ASP A 83 2.81 10.55 10.27
C ASP A 83 3.26 12.01 10.19
N ASP A 84 4.27 12.29 9.38
CA ASP A 84 4.78 13.64 9.12
C ASP A 84 4.03 14.39 8.00
N LEU A 85 3.02 13.80 7.37
CA LEU A 85 2.12 14.48 6.44
C LEU A 85 1.08 15.33 7.18
N LYS A 86 1.55 16.34 7.88
CA LYS A 86 0.72 17.27 8.65
C LYS A 86 1.09 18.71 8.31
N GLU A 87 0.12 19.61 8.40
CA GLU A 87 0.33 21.04 8.20
C GLU A 87 1.50 21.55 9.05
N GLY A 88 2.31 22.42 8.47
CA GLY A 88 3.50 22.99 9.08
C GLY A 88 4.77 22.13 9.01
N LYS A 89 4.68 20.83 8.70
CA LYS A 89 5.87 19.97 8.50
C LYS A 89 6.54 20.27 7.16
N VAL A 90 7.83 20.00 7.08
CA VAL A 90 8.63 20.22 5.87
C VAL A 90 8.92 18.90 5.20
N ILE A 91 8.63 18.82 3.91
CA ILE A 91 8.99 17.69 3.05
C ILE A 91 10.32 18.00 2.36
N SER A 92 11.29 17.14 2.59
CA SER A 92 12.58 17.19 1.87
C SER A 92 12.46 16.54 0.49
N PRO A 93 13.32 16.90 -0.47
CA PRO A 93 13.41 16.21 -1.76
C PRO A 93 13.61 14.71 -1.58
N ILE A 94 12.95 13.92 -2.42
CA ILE A 94 13.07 12.45 -2.39
C ILE A 94 14.46 12.05 -2.89
N LYS A 95 15.23 11.42 -2.01
CA LYS A 95 16.56 10.89 -2.32
C LYS A 95 16.54 9.37 -2.48
N ASN A 96 15.60 8.69 -1.84
CA ASN A 96 15.47 7.23 -1.87
C ASN A 96 14.02 6.79 -1.59
N HIS A 97 13.76 5.49 -1.62
CA HIS A 97 12.43 4.92 -1.45
C HIS A 97 11.82 5.15 -0.05
N THR A 98 12.63 5.40 0.98
CA THR A 98 12.13 5.65 2.35
C THR A 98 11.52 7.04 2.51
N ASN A 99 11.78 7.96 1.58
CA ASN A 99 11.23 9.31 1.59
C ASN A 99 9.80 9.41 0.99
N ARG A 100 9.23 8.30 0.54
CA ARG A 100 7.83 8.26 0.08
C ARG A 100 6.88 8.55 1.24
N LYS A 101 5.87 9.39 0.99
CA LYS A 101 5.01 9.92 2.05
C LYS A 101 3.68 9.21 2.20
N GLY A 102 3.43 8.21 1.39
CA GLY A 102 2.25 7.39 1.53
C GLY A 102 2.13 6.35 0.42
N ILE A 103 1.12 5.52 0.56
CA ILE A 103 0.81 4.43 -0.37
C ILE A 103 -0.71 4.25 -0.45
N VAL A 104 -1.21 4.08 -1.66
CA VAL A 104 -2.58 3.66 -1.95
C VAL A 104 -2.54 2.22 -2.41
N ILE A 105 -3.35 1.36 -1.81
CA ILE A 105 -3.46 -0.07 -2.13
C ILE A 105 -4.88 -0.35 -2.63
N THR A 106 -4.97 -0.98 -3.80
CA THR A 106 -6.25 -1.26 -4.46
C THR A 106 -6.35 -2.68 -4.99
N VAL A 107 -7.58 -3.11 -5.23
CA VAL A 107 -7.93 -4.32 -5.97
C VAL A 107 -8.88 -4.01 -7.11
N GLY A 108 -8.91 -4.89 -8.09
CA GLY A 108 -9.83 -4.87 -9.22
C GLY A 108 -10.04 -6.27 -9.78
N LYS A 109 -10.97 -6.45 -10.71
CA LYS A 109 -11.19 -7.73 -11.39
C LYS A 109 -9.92 -8.24 -12.08
N ASN A 110 -9.11 -7.31 -12.57
CA ASN A 110 -7.82 -7.58 -13.20
C ASN A 110 -6.80 -6.49 -12.83
N ARG A 111 -5.55 -6.67 -13.30
CA ARG A 111 -4.45 -5.75 -13.05
C ARG A 111 -4.74 -4.32 -13.51
N ASN A 112 -5.33 -4.15 -14.68
CA ASN A 112 -5.56 -2.82 -15.27
C ASN A 112 -6.58 -2.03 -14.44
N GLU A 113 -7.68 -2.66 -14.03
CA GLU A 113 -8.69 -2.04 -13.18
C GLU A 113 -8.10 -1.64 -11.82
N ALA A 114 -7.30 -2.52 -11.19
CA ALA A 114 -6.63 -2.19 -9.95
C ALA A 114 -5.69 -0.98 -10.10
N ILE A 115 -4.94 -0.89 -11.21
CA ILE A 115 -4.07 0.25 -11.52
C ILE A 115 -4.87 1.54 -11.65
N GLN A 116 -5.94 1.54 -12.45
CA GLN A 116 -6.79 2.72 -12.67
C GLN A 116 -7.40 3.23 -11.35
N ARG A 117 -7.88 2.32 -10.51
CA ARG A 117 -8.40 2.66 -9.18
C ARG A 117 -7.33 3.30 -8.29
N ALA A 118 -6.12 2.74 -8.30
CA ALA A 118 -5.00 3.25 -7.51
C ALA A 118 -4.56 4.66 -7.96
N GLU A 119 -4.49 4.88 -9.26
CA GLU A 119 -4.13 6.18 -9.84
C GLU A 119 -5.21 7.22 -9.54
N ARG A 120 -6.48 6.88 -9.77
CA ARG A 120 -7.60 7.76 -9.43
C ARG A 120 -7.63 8.12 -7.95
N ALA A 121 -7.38 7.16 -7.06
CA ALA A 121 -7.35 7.42 -5.62
C ALA A 121 -6.16 8.31 -5.24
N ARG A 122 -4.97 8.03 -5.78
CA ARG A 122 -3.76 8.86 -5.56
C ARG A 122 -4.00 10.31 -6.02
N ASP A 123 -4.58 10.50 -7.19
CA ASP A 123 -4.77 11.82 -7.80
C ASP A 123 -5.82 12.68 -7.09
N LEU A 124 -6.69 12.07 -6.29
CA LEU A 124 -7.58 12.81 -5.38
C LEU A 124 -6.89 13.35 -4.14
N ILE A 125 -5.74 12.77 -3.77
CA ILE A 125 -4.99 13.20 -2.58
C ILE A 125 -4.11 14.37 -2.97
N ASN A 126 -4.47 15.55 -2.47
CA ASN A 126 -3.74 16.79 -2.74
C ASN A 126 -2.95 17.22 -1.50
N ILE A 127 -1.62 17.32 -1.67
CA ILE A 127 -0.69 17.81 -0.65
C ILE A 127 -0.08 19.10 -1.19
N LYS A 128 -0.55 20.23 -0.64
CA LYS A 128 -0.08 21.55 -1.02
C LYS A 128 1.14 21.92 -0.18
N THR A 129 2.22 22.29 -0.85
CA THR A 129 3.47 22.77 -0.23
C THR A 129 3.84 24.14 -0.75
N VAL A 130 4.60 24.90 0.06
CA VAL A 130 5.20 26.21 -0.26
C VAL A 130 6.67 26.21 0.13
#